data_9ed567fe6edf79a72bbced7f4b41dddb
#
_entry.id   9ed567fe6edf79a72bbced7f4b41dddb
#
_cell.length_a   1.000
_cell.length_b   1.000
_cell.length_c   1.000
_cell.angle_alpha   90.00
_cell.angle_beta   90.00
_cell.angle_gamma   90.00
#
_symmetry.space_group_name_H-M   'P 1'
#
loop_
_entity.id
_entity.type
_entity.pdbx_description
1 polymer ?
#
loop_
_entity_poly.entity_id
_entity_poly.type
_entity_poly.pdbx_seq_one_letter_code
_entity_poly.pdbx_strand_id
1 'polypeptide(L)'
;MLTDIFPQLRHVDYQVRYDLRDYTFEESLSVAEHAPEKLSQMELYRIAVSYASDSARYHGFFDRILELYPDDPAANINAAASLLQRGDAAAAERCLDHAAGAIAAPDAAMASAFANNRGAALLLENRLDEAEPLLRRAADAGRAEARRNLEELERKRGDNARLERYRNISQ
;
A
#
# COMPACT_ATOMS: atom_id res chain seq x y z
N MET A 1 42.00 -50.92 -14.76
CA MET A 1 42.76 -49.73 -15.23
C MET A 1 41.93 -48.73 -16.08
N LEU A 2 40.94 -49.15 -16.82
CA LEU A 2 40.09 -48.22 -17.60
C LEU A 2 38.95 -47.57 -16.77
N THR A 3 38.54 -48.18 -15.67
CA THR A 3 37.44 -47.72 -14.83
C THR A 3 37.77 -46.51 -13.95
N ASP A 4 39.02 -46.22 -13.67
CA ASP A 4 39.42 -45.12 -12.79
C ASP A 4 39.74 -43.82 -13.56
N ILE A 5 39.96 -43.93 -14.88
CA ILE A 5 40.28 -42.76 -15.73
C ILE A 5 39.00 -42.07 -16.24
N PHE A 6 37.95 -42.83 -16.57
CA PHE A 6 36.73 -42.30 -17.17
C PHE A 6 35.88 -41.43 -16.22
N PRO A 7 35.78 -41.69 -14.90
CA PRO A 7 35.07 -40.81 -14.02
C PRO A 7 35.71 -39.41 -13.86
N GLN A 8 37.02 -39.34 -13.87
CA GLN A 8 37.77 -38.06 -13.79
C GLN A 8 37.65 -37.23 -15.07
N LEU A 9 37.57 -37.88 -16.21
CA LEU A 9 37.41 -37.20 -17.52
C LEU A 9 35.97 -36.77 -17.81
N ARG A 10 34.99 -37.23 -17.02
CA ARG A 10 33.56 -36.85 -17.13
C ARG A 10 33.20 -35.72 -16.22
N HIS A 11 34.11 -35.24 -15.40
CA HIS A 11 33.86 -34.12 -14.51
C HIS A 11 34.12 -32.81 -15.26
N VAL A 12 33.08 -32.00 -15.40
CA VAL A 12 33.16 -30.67 -15.99
C VAL A 12 32.82 -29.68 -14.90
N ASP A 13 33.82 -28.94 -14.45
CA ASP A 13 33.62 -27.81 -13.57
C ASP A 13 33.32 -26.59 -14.44
N TYR A 14 32.19 -25.94 -14.16
CA TYR A 14 31.88 -24.65 -14.75
C TYR A 14 31.55 -23.64 -13.66
N GLN A 15 32.02 -22.44 -13.89
CA GLN A 15 31.73 -21.30 -13.01
C GLN A 15 30.90 -20.32 -13.80
N VAL A 16 29.68 -20.00 -13.28
CA VAL A 16 28.85 -18.94 -13.83
C VAL A 16 29.12 -17.69 -13.02
N ARG A 17 29.54 -16.63 -13.70
CA ARG A 17 29.61 -15.29 -13.14
C ARG A 17 28.47 -14.49 -13.76
N TYR A 18 27.75 -13.79 -12.92
CA TYR A 18 26.75 -12.84 -13.35
C TYR A 18 26.85 -11.58 -12.48
N ASP A 19 26.69 -10.45 -13.12
CA ASP A 19 26.61 -9.18 -12.43
C ASP A 19 25.14 -8.86 -12.21
N LEU A 20 24.76 -8.69 -10.92
CA LEU A 20 23.45 -8.17 -10.57
C LEU A 20 23.52 -6.65 -10.65
N ARG A 21 22.66 -6.07 -11.44
CA ARG A 21 22.43 -4.62 -11.45
C ARG A 21 20.94 -4.34 -11.33
N ASP A 22 20.61 -3.24 -10.70
CA ASP A 22 19.25 -2.75 -10.68
C ASP A 22 18.80 -2.33 -12.09
N TYR A 23 17.53 -2.50 -12.38
CA TYR A 23 16.95 -1.98 -13.61
C TYR A 23 16.99 -0.44 -13.61
N THR A 24 17.28 0.16 -14.74
CA THR A 24 16.96 1.59 -14.95
C THR A 24 15.44 1.78 -14.91
N PHE A 25 14.99 3.02 -14.75
CA PHE A 25 13.54 3.28 -14.69
C PHE A 25 12.83 2.86 -15.99
N GLU A 26 13.45 3.13 -17.16
CA GLU A 26 12.91 2.73 -18.47
C GLU A 26 12.83 1.20 -18.61
N GLU A 27 13.89 0.50 -18.18
CA GLU A 27 13.89 -0.97 -18.17
C GLU A 27 12.80 -1.51 -17.24
N SER A 28 12.64 -0.92 -16.04
CA SER A 28 11.59 -1.31 -15.08
C SER A 28 10.19 -1.14 -15.67
N LEU A 29 9.92 -0.07 -16.42
CA LEU A 29 8.65 0.13 -17.12
C LEU A 29 8.37 -1.00 -18.12
N SER A 30 9.36 -1.36 -18.92
CA SER A 30 9.22 -2.46 -19.90
C SER A 30 9.03 -3.82 -19.20
N VAL A 31 9.76 -4.08 -18.13
CA VAL A 31 9.65 -5.34 -17.37
C VAL A 31 8.28 -5.42 -16.67
N ALA A 32 7.77 -4.29 -16.17
CA ALA A 32 6.47 -4.24 -15.47
C ALA A 32 5.29 -4.66 -16.35
N GLU A 33 5.38 -4.46 -17.67
CA GLU A 33 4.32 -4.85 -18.62
C GLU A 33 4.23 -6.36 -18.85
N HIS A 34 5.35 -7.08 -18.75
CA HIS A 34 5.45 -8.48 -19.18
C HIS A 34 5.83 -9.45 -18.07
N ALA A 35 6.58 -9.00 -17.07
CA ALA A 35 7.12 -9.83 -16.00
C ALA A 35 7.32 -9.02 -14.70
N PRO A 36 6.24 -8.43 -14.11
CA PRO A 36 6.33 -7.57 -12.94
C PRO A 36 6.91 -8.28 -11.71
N GLU A 37 6.80 -9.61 -11.64
CA GLU A 37 7.38 -10.43 -10.57
C GLU A 37 8.92 -10.43 -10.55
N LYS A 38 9.56 -9.92 -11.60
CA LYS A 38 11.03 -9.74 -11.67
C LYS A 38 11.48 -8.41 -11.07
N LEU A 39 10.55 -7.52 -10.80
CA LEU A 39 10.83 -6.23 -10.17
C LEU A 39 10.73 -6.33 -8.66
N SER A 40 11.58 -5.59 -7.97
CA SER A 40 11.44 -5.40 -6.55
C SER A 40 10.19 -4.58 -6.23
N GLN A 41 9.68 -4.72 -5.02
CA GLN A 41 8.55 -3.94 -4.53
C GLN A 41 8.80 -2.42 -4.65
N MET A 42 10.05 -1.97 -4.41
CA MET A 42 10.43 -0.57 -4.54
C MET A 42 10.36 -0.06 -5.98
N GLU A 43 10.80 -0.86 -6.95
CA GLU A 43 10.69 -0.52 -8.38
C GLU A 43 9.23 -0.41 -8.79
N LEU A 44 8.38 -1.33 -8.35
CA LEU A 44 6.93 -1.28 -8.61
C LEU A 44 6.29 -0.02 -8.00
N TYR A 45 6.67 0.39 -6.77
CA TYR A 45 6.18 1.65 -6.18
C TYR A 45 6.64 2.87 -6.97
N ARG A 46 7.89 2.91 -7.43
CA ARG A 46 8.40 4.00 -8.27
C ARG A 46 7.59 4.13 -9.56
N ILE A 47 7.24 3.00 -10.19
CA ILE A 47 6.40 2.96 -11.38
C ILE A 47 4.98 3.45 -11.04
N ALA A 48 4.36 2.94 -9.98
CA ALA A 48 3.03 3.36 -9.56
C ALA A 48 2.95 4.89 -9.38
N VAL A 49 3.90 5.48 -8.66
CA VAL A 49 3.95 6.92 -8.40
C VAL A 49 4.16 7.73 -9.68
N SER A 50 4.87 7.20 -10.69
CA SER A 50 5.05 7.88 -11.98
C SER A 50 3.73 8.06 -12.74
N TYR A 51 2.73 7.24 -12.46
CA TYR A 51 1.37 7.32 -13.01
C TYR A 51 0.39 8.13 -12.15
N ALA A 52 0.87 8.99 -11.23
CA ALA A 52 -0.01 9.76 -10.34
C ALA A 52 -1.08 10.61 -11.05
N SER A 53 -0.84 11.02 -12.31
CA SER A 53 -1.82 11.71 -13.17
C SER A 53 -2.77 10.75 -13.94
N ASP A 54 -2.46 9.45 -14.00
CA ASP A 54 -3.28 8.40 -14.60
C ASP A 54 -3.80 7.48 -13.48
N SER A 55 -4.96 7.84 -12.94
CA SER A 55 -5.51 7.14 -11.78
C SER A 55 -5.74 5.64 -12.00
N ALA A 56 -6.08 5.23 -13.20
CA ALA A 56 -6.31 3.81 -13.51
C ALA A 56 -5.01 3.00 -13.42
N ARG A 57 -3.93 3.48 -14.02
CA ARG A 57 -2.61 2.84 -13.93
C ARG A 57 -2.05 2.90 -12.52
N TYR A 58 -2.15 4.07 -11.86
CA TYR A 58 -1.73 4.24 -10.48
C TYR A 58 -2.35 3.17 -9.58
N HIS A 59 -3.67 3.05 -9.57
CA HIS A 59 -4.37 2.08 -8.75
C HIS A 59 -4.08 0.64 -9.17
N GLY A 60 -4.01 0.35 -10.47
CA GLY A 60 -3.69 -0.97 -11.00
C GLY A 60 -2.32 -1.49 -10.53
N PHE A 61 -1.33 -0.62 -10.39
CA PHE A 61 -0.03 -1.01 -9.82
C PHE A 61 -0.11 -1.37 -8.33
N PHE A 62 -0.90 -0.64 -7.53
CA PHE A 62 -1.09 -1.01 -6.12
C PHE A 62 -1.85 -2.33 -5.96
N ASP A 63 -2.85 -2.58 -6.79
CA ASP A 63 -3.53 -3.88 -6.84
C ASP A 63 -2.54 -5.00 -7.20
N ARG A 64 -1.67 -4.76 -8.20
CA ARG A 64 -0.63 -5.72 -8.61
C ARG A 64 0.44 -5.96 -7.54
N ILE A 65 0.88 -4.92 -6.84
CA ILE A 65 1.83 -5.06 -5.73
C ILE A 65 1.22 -5.93 -4.63
N LEU A 66 -0.06 -5.73 -4.30
CA LEU A 66 -0.75 -6.53 -3.31
C LEU A 66 -0.86 -8.02 -3.73
N GLU A 67 -1.11 -8.30 -5.02
CA GLU A 67 -1.11 -9.67 -5.55
C GLU A 67 0.25 -10.35 -5.41
N LEU A 68 1.34 -9.63 -5.65
CA LEU A 68 2.71 -10.16 -5.57
C LEU A 68 3.22 -10.29 -4.14
N TYR A 69 2.76 -9.43 -3.24
CA TYR A 69 3.20 -9.34 -1.84
C TYR A 69 2.00 -9.33 -0.88
N PRO A 70 1.14 -10.37 -0.88
CA PRO A 70 -0.11 -10.35 -0.13
C PRO A 70 0.07 -10.26 1.38
N ASP A 71 1.16 -10.81 1.91
CA ASP A 71 1.45 -10.86 3.34
C ASP A 71 2.36 -9.70 3.81
N ASP A 72 2.80 -8.84 2.91
CA ASP A 72 3.64 -7.69 3.26
C ASP A 72 2.81 -6.55 3.86
N PRO A 73 3.11 -6.08 5.09
CA PRO A 73 2.34 -5.02 5.72
C PRO A 73 2.35 -3.70 4.95
N ALA A 74 3.49 -3.35 4.33
CA ALA A 74 3.58 -2.11 3.55
C ALA A 74 2.74 -2.19 2.27
N ALA A 75 2.72 -3.35 1.59
CA ALA A 75 1.86 -3.59 0.44
C ALA A 75 0.39 -3.41 0.81
N ASN A 76 -0.03 -4.01 1.92
CA ASN A 76 -1.41 -3.91 2.42
C ASN A 76 -1.78 -2.47 2.82
N ILE A 77 -0.91 -1.74 3.52
CA ILE A 77 -1.16 -0.34 3.91
C ILE A 77 -1.26 0.56 2.68
N ASN A 78 -0.40 0.38 1.68
CA ASN A 78 -0.41 1.17 0.46
C ASN A 78 -1.61 0.82 -0.45
N ALA A 79 -1.97 -0.46 -0.54
CA ALA A 79 -3.19 -0.89 -1.23
C ALA A 79 -4.44 -0.31 -0.56
N ALA A 80 -4.50 -0.29 0.79
CA ALA A 80 -5.59 0.37 1.52
C ALA A 80 -5.70 1.86 1.17
N ALA A 81 -4.57 2.59 1.08
CA ALA A 81 -4.60 3.99 0.65
C ALA A 81 -5.17 4.16 -0.76
N SER A 82 -4.78 3.29 -1.69
CA SER A 82 -5.32 3.27 -3.06
C SER A 82 -6.82 2.97 -3.10
N LEU A 83 -7.28 2.02 -2.30
CA LEU A 83 -8.70 1.66 -2.16
C LEU A 83 -9.54 2.81 -1.58
N LEU A 84 -9.01 3.51 -0.56
CA LEU A 84 -9.66 4.68 0.03
C LEU A 84 -9.83 5.83 -0.98
N GLN A 85 -8.84 6.05 -1.85
CA GLN A 85 -8.96 7.04 -2.93
C GLN A 85 -10.06 6.68 -3.93
N ARG A 86 -10.36 5.37 -4.10
CA ARG A 86 -11.48 4.87 -4.91
C ARG A 86 -12.82 4.84 -4.14
N GLY A 87 -12.81 5.18 -2.86
CA GLY A 87 -14.00 5.16 -1.99
C GLY A 87 -14.37 3.77 -1.44
N ASP A 88 -13.52 2.75 -1.63
CA ASP A 88 -13.77 1.39 -1.13
C ASP A 88 -13.20 1.21 0.27
N ALA A 89 -13.93 1.75 1.27
CA ALA A 89 -13.55 1.64 2.67
C ALA A 89 -13.52 0.19 3.15
N ALA A 90 -14.46 -0.64 2.72
CA ALA A 90 -14.55 -2.03 3.16
C ALA A 90 -13.37 -2.88 2.68
N ALA A 91 -12.92 -2.71 1.43
CA ALA A 91 -11.71 -3.38 0.94
C ALA A 91 -10.46 -2.85 1.65
N ALA A 92 -10.38 -1.54 1.88
CA ALA A 92 -9.27 -0.94 2.60
C ALA A 92 -9.16 -1.47 4.04
N GLU A 93 -10.28 -1.64 4.74
CA GLU A 93 -10.28 -2.23 6.09
C GLU A 93 -9.74 -3.66 6.10
N ARG A 94 -10.11 -4.49 5.13
CA ARG A 94 -9.55 -5.86 5.03
C ARG A 94 -8.03 -5.86 4.86
N CYS A 95 -7.49 -4.98 4.03
CA CYS A 95 -6.04 -4.82 3.88
C CYS A 95 -5.40 -4.35 5.19
N LEU A 96 -6.01 -3.39 5.89
CA LEU A 96 -5.49 -2.89 7.16
C LEU A 96 -5.56 -3.94 8.27
N ASP A 97 -6.61 -4.75 8.32
CA ASP A 97 -6.70 -5.85 9.28
C ASP A 97 -5.61 -6.91 9.03
N HIS A 98 -5.35 -7.22 7.76
CA HIS A 98 -4.26 -8.11 7.39
C HIS A 98 -2.90 -7.55 7.78
N ALA A 99 -2.64 -6.27 7.46
CA ALA A 99 -1.42 -5.58 7.86
C ALA A 99 -1.22 -5.58 9.39
N ALA A 100 -2.28 -5.33 10.17
CA ALA A 100 -2.21 -5.30 11.63
C ALA A 100 -1.75 -6.64 12.23
N GLY A 101 -2.16 -7.77 11.64
CA GLY A 101 -1.74 -9.11 12.06
C GLY A 101 -0.27 -9.43 11.75
N ALA A 102 0.31 -8.78 10.74
CA ALA A 102 1.67 -9.03 10.27
C ALA A 102 2.72 -8.06 10.84
N ILE A 103 2.30 -6.92 11.40
CA ILE A 103 3.21 -5.91 11.93
C ILE A 103 3.70 -6.31 13.33
N ALA A 104 4.93 -6.83 13.42
CA ALA A 104 5.55 -7.16 14.70
C ALA A 104 6.07 -5.91 15.45
N ALA A 105 6.66 -4.97 14.73
CA ALA A 105 7.16 -3.70 15.27
C ALA A 105 7.15 -2.63 14.16
N PRO A 106 6.08 -1.84 14.02
CA PRO A 106 6.00 -0.82 12.99
C PRO A 106 7.00 0.30 13.28
N ASP A 107 7.71 0.77 12.25
CA ASP A 107 8.37 2.05 12.33
C ASP A 107 7.35 3.20 12.43
N ALA A 108 7.81 4.40 12.80
CA ALA A 108 6.92 5.54 12.99
C ALA A 108 6.17 5.94 11.70
N ALA A 109 6.79 5.77 10.53
CA ALA A 109 6.19 6.10 9.24
C ALA A 109 5.07 5.10 8.90
N MET A 110 5.31 3.81 9.06
CA MET A 110 4.31 2.77 8.86
C MET A 110 3.14 2.90 9.85
N ALA A 111 3.43 3.12 11.14
CA ALA A 111 2.41 3.32 12.16
C ALA A 111 1.51 4.53 11.89
N SER A 112 2.09 5.64 11.41
CA SER A 112 1.32 6.84 11.06
C SER A 112 0.51 6.65 9.77
N ALA A 113 1.04 5.92 8.78
CA ALA A 113 0.31 5.58 7.56
C ALA A 113 -0.91 4.69 7.87
N PHE A 114 -0.69 3.65 8.66
CA PHE A 114 -1.75 2.76 9.12
C PHE A 114 -2.85 3.52 9.85
N ALA A 115 -2.47 4.36 10.83
CA ALA A 115 -3.44 5.15 11.61
C ALA A 115 -4.24 6.12 10.73
N ASN A 116 -3.58 6.81 9.79
CA ASN A 116 -4.27 7.67 8.82
C ASN A 116 -5.27 6.90 7.97
N ASN A 117 -4.85 5.78 7.40
CA ASN A 117 -5.70 5.00 6.50
C ASN A 117 -6.89 4.38 7.24
N ARG A 118 -6.68 3.88 8.47
CA ARG A 118 -7.78 3.38 9.31
C ARG A 118 -8.76 4.49 9.67
N GLY A 119 -8.25 5.68 10.06
CA GLY A 119 -9.07 6.85 10.32
C GLY A 119 -9.84 7.32 9.08
N ALA A 120 -9.23 7.27 7.90
CA ALA A 120 -9.89 7.62 6.64
C ALA A 120 -11.00 6.63 6.26
N ALA A 121 -10.80 5.32 6.49
CA ALA A 121 -11.85 4.31 6.29
C ALA A 121 -13.06 4.60 7.16
N LEU A 122 -12.84 4.82 8.46
CA LEU A 122 -13.90 5.18 9.41
C LEU A 122 -14.61 6.50 9.05
N LEU A 123 -13.85 7.47 8.53
CA LEU A 123 -14.41 8.74 8.04
C LEU A 123 -15.35 8.53 6.85
N LEU A 124 -15.00 7.64 5.90
CA LEU A 124 -15.88 7.27 4.80
C LEU A 124 -17.15 6.58 5.28
N GLU A 125 -17.07 5.77 6.32
CA GLU A 125 -18.21 5.11 6.96
C GLU A 125 -19.03 6.03 7.89
N ASN A 126 -18.67 7.32 8.00
CA ASN A 126 -19.28 8.29 8.92
C ASN A 126 -19.15 7.94 10.41
N ARG A 127 -18.15 7.12 10.77
CA ARG A 127 -17.79 6.74 12.16
C ARG A 127 -16.80 7.75 12.73
N LEU A 128 -17.27 9.00 12.88
CA LEU A 128 -16.41 10.16 13.09
C LEU A 128 -15.67 10.13 14.45
N ASP A 129 -16.33 9.64 15.50
CA ASP A 129 -15.75 9.60 16.85
C ASP A 129 -14.63 8.54 16.97
N GLU A 130 -14.70 7.48 16.17
CA GLU A 130 -13.66 6.46 16.10
C GLU A 130 -12.52 6.89 15.18
N ALA A 131 -12.82 7.66 14.13
CA ALA A 131 -11.83 8.17 13.19
C ALA A 131 -10.89 9.21 13.83
N GLU A 132 -11.44 10.12 14.65
CA GLU A 132 -10.72 11.28 15.18
C GLU A 132 -9.41 10.93 15.90
N PRO A 133 -9.39 10.02 16.91
CA PRO A 133 -8.16 9.72 17.64
C PRO A 133 -7.06 9.13 16.75
N LEU A 134 -7.42 8.36 15.73
CA LEU A 134 -6.48 7.79 14.78
C LEU A 134 -5.88 8.86 13.87
N LEU A 135 -6.72 9.74 13.33
CA LEU A 135 -6.29 10.86 12.50
C LEU A 135 -5.44 11.86 13.29
N ARG A 136 -5.78 12.18 14.54
CA ARG A 136 -4.95 13.02 15.40
C ARG A 136 -3.57 12.42 15.62
N ARG A 137 -3.50 11.12 15.98
CA ARG A 137 -2.21 10.42 16.14
C ARG A 137 -1.35 10.48 14.88
N ALA A 138 -1.95 10.32 13.70
CA ALA A 138 -1.22 10.40 12.43
C ALA A 138 -0.79 11.85 12.11
N ALA A 139 -1.62 12.84 12.42
CA ALA A 139 -1.31 14.26 12.23
C ALA A 139 -0.18 14.73 13.16
N ASP A 140 -0.18 14.28 14.41
CA ASP A 140 0.87 14.57 15.40
C ASP A 140 2.22 13.93 14.98
N ALA A 141 2.17 12.80 14.28
CA ALA A 141 3.34 12.19 13.62
C ALA A 141 3.78 12.93 12.33
N GLY A 142 3.16 14.07 12.00
CA GLY A 142 3.54 14.91 10.87
C GLY A 142 2.86 14.59 9.54
N ARG A 143 1.89 13.65 9.48
CA ARG A 143 1.25 13.24 8.24
C ARG A 143 0.27 14.30 7.72
N ALA A 144 0.57 14.87 6.55
CA ALA A 144 -0.25 15.94 5.96
C ALA A 144 -1.65 15.47 5.55
N GLU A 145 -1.78 14.21 5.08
CA GLU A 145 -3.05 13.59 4.72
C GLU A 145 -4.00 13.53 5.93
N ALA A 146 -3.48 13.20 7.10
CA ALA A 146 -4.27 13.11 8.33
C ALA A 146 -4.84 14.46 8.74
N ARG A 147 -4.11 15.55 8.52
CA ARG A 147 -4.62 16.91 8.78
C ARG A 147 -5.81 17.24 7.88
N ARG A 148 -5.69 16.94 6.57
CA ARG A 148 -6.82 17.12 5.62
C ARG A 148 -8.02 16.25 6.00
N ASN A 149 -7.77 15.02 6.43
CA ASN A 149 -8.85 14.12 6.88
C ASN A 149 -9.54 14.63 8.17
N LEU A 150 -8.81 15.29 9.07
CA LEU A 150 -9.40 15.95 10.24
C LEU A 150 -10.28 17.15 9.85
N GLU A 151 -9.86 17.97 8.88
CA GLU A 151 -10.68 19.06 8.35
C GLU A 151 -11.99 18.52 7.73
N GLU A 152 -11.89 17.44 6.97
CA GLU A 152 -13.06 16.76 6.40
C GLU A 152 -13.98 16.17 7.49
N LEU A 153 -13.41 15.62 8.56
CA LEU A 153 -14.17 15.12 9.71
C LEU A 153 -15.00 16.23 10.36
N GLU A 154 -14.42 17.40 10.60
CA GLU A 154 -15.14 18.54 11.19
C GLU A 154 -16.24 19.05 10.24
N ARG A 155 -15.98 19.06 8.92
CA ARG A 155 -17.00 19.40 7.93
C ARG A 155 -18.19 18.43 8.00
N LYS A 156 -17.94 17.12 8.04
CA LYS A 156 -18.99 16.10 8.15
C LYS A 156 -19.78 16.20 9.44
N ARG A 157 -19.12 16.50 10.57
CA ARG A 157 -19.82 16.77 11.83
C ARG A 157 -20.82 17.94 11.72
N GLY A 158 -20.36 19.03 11.09
CA GLY A 158 -21.23 20.18 10.83
C GLY A 158 -22.43 19.84 9.95
N ASP A 159 -22.22 19.07 8.91
CA ASP A 159 -23.28 18.63 7.99
C ASP A 159 -24.29 17.69 8.70
N ASN A 160 -23.80 16.72 9.47
CA ASN A 160 -24.65 15.81 10.26
C ASN A 160 -25.52 16.59 11.26
N ALA A 161 -24.94 17.53 12.00
CA ALA A 161 -25.70 18.37 12.96
C ALA A 161 -26.73 19.27 12.26
N ARG A 162 -26.46 19.70 11.02
CA ARG A 162 -27.43 20.45 10.22
C ARG A 162 -28.58 19.56 9.75
N LEU A 163 -28.30 18.35 9.29
CA LEU A 163 -29.31 17.38 8.86
C LEU A 163 -30.22 16.97 10.02
N GLU A 164 -29.67 16.76 11.20
CA GLU A 164 -30.49 16.48 12.42
C GLU A 164 -31.45 17.60 12.75
N ARG A 165 -31.01 18.86 12.69
CA ARG A 165 -31.89 20.03 12.92
C ARG A 165 -33.03 20.05 11.92
N TYR A 166 -32.80 19.82 10.63
CA TYR A 166 -33.87 19.77 9.61
C TYR A 166 -34.84 18.63 9.88
N ARG A 167 -34.37 17.47 10.28
CA ARG A 167 -35.23 16.32 10.61
C ARG A 167 -36.14 16.60 11.78
N ASN A 168 -35.63 17.29 12.80
CA ASN A 168 -36.44 17.64 14.02
C ASN A 168 -37.45 18.77 13.78
N ILE A 169 -37.28 19.62 12.77
CA ILE A 169 -38.22 20.65 12.37
C ILE A 169 -39.38 20.07 11.54
N SER A 170 -39.14 18.94 10.89
CA SER A 170 -40.10 18.30 9.96
C SER A 170 -41.03 17.27 10.64
N GLN A 171 -40.87 17.07 11.95
CA GLN A 171 -41.74 16.27 12.83
C GLN A 171 -42.68 17.17 13.64
#